data_01ed94668eedb2e72f966cda52316623
#
_entry.id   01ed94668eedb2e72f966cda52316623
#
_cell.length_a   1.000
_cell.length_b   1.000
_cell.length_c   1.000
_cell.angle_alpha   90.00
_cell.angle_beta   90.00
_cell.angle_gamma   90.00
#
_symmetry.space_group_name_H-M   'P 1'
#
loop_
_entity.id
_entity.type
_entity.pdbx_description
1 polymer ?
#
loop_
_entity_poly.entity_id
_entity_poly.type
_entity_poly.pdbx_seq_one_letter_code
_entity_poly.pdbx_strand_id
1 'polypeptide(L)'
;LSQAVDGLRKFIAFPENANLGLQRFPHGIVQCVHIFIRFAKTVADDELWVPSSREALIDQLVEGCEERGHVLLTGEPGIGKTCVLRALRKRLPDAGFRLTYCHNATLGRRDFYRQLCLAIGLNPKATAAAVFYAIHQHVRDLGGERVHPVFLLDEAHLLNQQVLEHLHILSNYEWDSAPLLSIVLVGLPELGDRLRLRKNRSLYSRIHTRLHLGDAAPEDTAEYVAHRLSLVGLDRDPFDSDALALLHEASGGWLRDIDRIASGALERAARRNLERVDRTVVSTLDAEP
;
A
#
# COMPACT_ATOMS: atom_id res chain seq x y z
N LEU A 1 16.38 8.06 25.21
CA LEU A 1 16.00 9.29 24.47
C LEU A 1 17.19 9.91 23.72
N SER A 2 18.36 10.10 24.37
CA SER A 2 19.57 10.65 23.72
C SER A 2 20.06 9.77 22.57
N GLN A 3 20.13 8.46 22.71
CA GLN A 3 20.59 7.52 21.68
C GLN A 3 19.62 7.40 20.49
N ALA A 4 18.31 7.47 20.73
CA ALA A 4 17.30 7.47 19.68
C ALA A 4 17.35 8.76 18.84
N VAL A 5 17.58 9.91 19.48
CA VAL A 5 17.76 11.20 18.78
C VAL A 5 19.05 11.23 17.98
N ASP A 6 20.15 10.65 18.47
CA ASP A 6 21.42 10.57 17.75
C ASP A 6 21.38 9.55 16.58
N GLY A 7 20.61 8.48 16.72
CA GLY A 7 20.33 7.54 15.62
C GLY A 7 19.57 8.20 14.47
N LEU A 8 18.60 9.04 14.79
CA LEU A 8 17.78 9.78 13.81
C LEU A 8 18.56 10.89 13.08
N ARG A 9 19.54 11.53 13.73
CA ARG A 9 20.43 12.50 13.05
C ARG A 9 21.23 11.88 11.89
N LYS A 10 21.44 10.58 11.89
CA LYS A 10 22.15 9.88 10.81
C LYS A 10 21.25 9.52 9.61
N PHE A 11 19.93 9.46 9.79
CA PHE A 11 18.98 9.08 8.75
C PHE A 11 18.23 10.23 8.10
N ILE A 12 18.19 11.39 8.75
CA ILE A 12 17.51 12.59 8.25
C ILE A 12 18.58 13.66 8.03
N ALA A 13 18.84 14.03 6.76
CA ALA A 13 19.63 15.20 6.44
C ALA A 13 18.85 16.45 6.88
N PHE A 14 19.03 16.87 8.13
CA PHE A 14 18.56 18.18 8.58
C PHE A 14 19.44 19.25 7.95
N PRO A 15 18.89 20.37 7.46
CA PRO A 15 19.69 21.54 7.19
C PRO A 15 20.37 21.96 8.49
N GLU A 16 21.69 22.19 8.46
CA GLU A 16 22.57 22.49 9.62
C GLU A 16 22.13 23.69 10.47
N ASN A 17 21.08 24.43 10.06
CA ASN A 17 20.60 25.64 10.72
C ASN A 17 19.27 25.48 11.47
N ALA A 18 18.69 24.26 11.60
CA ALA A 18 17.57 24.04 12.48
C ALA A 18 18.07 24.03 13.94
N ASN A 19 18.16 25.21 14.54
CA ASN A 19 18.44 25.41 15.97
C ASN A 19 17.18 24.92 16.75
N LEU A 20 17.03 23.59 16.85
CA LEU A 20 16.06 22.97 17.75
C LEU A 20 16.57 23.19 19.15
N GLY A 21 16.19 24.32 19.76
CA GLY A 21 16.42 24.61 21.16
C GLY A 21 15.88 23.43 21.98
N LEU A 22 16.75 22.50 22.35
CA LEU A 22 16.53 21.49 23.37
C LEU A 22 16.40 22.19 24.72
N GLN A 23 15.35 23.00 24.92
CA GLN A 23 14.95 23.39 26.26
C GLN A 23 14.46 22.13 26.95
N ARG A 24 15.00 21.83 28.11
CA ARG A 24 14.56 20.79 29.04
C ARG A 24 13.11 21.11 29.44
N PHE A 25 12.17 20.45 28.77
CA PHE A 25 10.76 20.56 29.11
C PHE A 25 10.35 19.40 30.05
N PRO A 26 9.76 19.67 31.21
CA PRO A 26 9.24 18.64 32.09
C PRO A 26 8.04 17.87 31.49
N HIS A 27 7.47 18.32 30.36
CA HIS A 27 6.28 17.75 29.70
C HIS A 27 6.55 17.29 28.24
N GLY A 28 7.75 16.82 27.95
CA GLY A 28 8.28 16.67 26.59
C GLY A 28 7.74 15.52 25.73
N ILE A 29 6.79 14.68 26.20
CA ILE A 29 6.35 13.49 25.46
C ILE A 29 5.56 13.89 24.21
N VAL A 30 4.62 14.80 24.32
CA VAL A 30 3.70 15.17 23.24
C VAL A 30 4.38 15.98 22.13
N GLN A 31 5.37 16.82 22.46
CA GLN A 31 6.13 17.58 21.44
C GLN A 31 7.06 16.70 20.60
N CYS A 32 7.64 15.65 21.17
CA CYS A 32 8.43 14.68 20.42
C CYS A 32 7.57 13.93 19.40
N VAL A 33 6.36 13.53 19.78
CA VAL A 33 5.41 12.81 18.93
C VAL A 33 5.01 13.62 17.70
N HIS A 34 4.78 14.91 17.83
CA HIS A 34 4.43 15.79 16.73
C HIS A 34 5.48 15.81 15.61
N ILE A 35 6.77 15.83 15.97
CA ILE A 35 7.87 15.81 15.01
C ILE A 35 7.91 14.46 14.30
N PHE A 36 7.70 13.36 15.01
CA PHE A 36 7.89 12.00 14.49
C PHE A 36 6.73 11.49 13.64
N ILE A 37 5.48 11.72 14.02
CA ILE A 37 4.32 11.26 13.22
C ILE A 37 4.25 11.99 11.88
N ARG A 38 4.63 13.26 11.82
CA ARG A 38 4.68 14.02 10.58
C ARG A 38 5.75 13.52 9.60
N PHE A 39 6.85 12.93 10.10
CA PHE A 39 7.96 12.40 9.30
C PHE A 39 7.84 10.88 9.02
N ALA A 40 7.07 10.15 9.79
CA ALA A 40 6.88 8.70 9.63
C ALA A 40 5.95 8.32 8.47
N LYS A 41 5.93 9.07 7.38
CA LYS A 41 5.22 8.69 6.14
C LYS A 41 5.86 7.47 5.45
N THR A 42 7.13 7.22 5.72
CA THR A 42 7.88 6.11 5.12
C THR A 42 8.13 5.07 6.20
N VAL A 43 7.25 4.10 6.30
CA VAL A 43 7.42 2.91 7.14
C VAL A 43 8.24 1.89 6.36
N ALA A 44 9.30 1.33 6.95
CA ALA A 44 10.09 0.27 6.34
C ALA A 44 9.27 -1.03 6.20
N ASP A 45 9.70 -1.96 5.33
CA ASP A 45 8.92 -3.19 5.08
C ASP A 45 8.91 -4.13 6.29
N ASP A 46 9.92 -4.10 7.13
CA ASP A 46 10.05 -4.83 8.39
C ASP A 46 9.20 -4.23 9.52
N GLU A 47 8.87 -2.95 9.41
CA GLU A 47 8.01 -2.20 10.33
C GLU A 47 6.55 -2.12 9.85
N LEU A 48 6.20 -2.87 8.82
CA LEU A 48 4.86 -2.86 8.24
C LEU A 48 3.83 -3.42 9.23
N TRP A 49 2.83 -2.62 9.56
CA TRP A 49 1.71 -3.08 10.35
C TRP A 49 0.75 -3.93 9.50
N VAL A 50 0.48 -5.14 9.99
CA VAL A 50 -0.48 -6.07 9.40
C VAL A 50 -1.33 -6.62 10.55
N PRO A 51 -2.59 -6.18 10.68
CA PRO A 51 -3.47 -6.70 11.73
C PRO A 51 -3.91 -8.13 11.43
N SER A 52 -4.22 -8.87 12.48
CA SER A 52 -4.71 -10.24 12.38
C SER A 52 -5.99 -10.36 11.55
N SER A 53 -6.83 -9.34 11.55
CA SER A 53 -8.06 -9.25 10.73
C SER A 53 -7.79 -9.30 9.22
N ARG A 54 -6.59 -8.92 8.77
CA ARG A 54 -6.19 -8.90 7.35
C ARG A 54 -5.34 -10.09 6.91
N GLU A 55 -4.90 -10.92 7.86
CA GLU A 55 -4.06 -12.09 7.58
C GLU A 55 -4.71 -13.02 6.55
N ALA A 56 -5.97 -13.39 6.76
CA ALA A 56 -6.70 -14.28 5.84
C ALA A 56 -6.81 -13.71 4.42
N LEU A 57 -6.96 -12.38 4.27
CA LEU A 57 -7.00 -11.74 2.95
C LEU A 57 -5.62 -11.79 2.28
N ILE A 58 -4.56 -11.55 3.05
CA ILE A 58 -3.19 -11.61 2.52
C ILE A 58 -2.83 -13.05 2.15
N ASP A 59 -3.22 -14.04 2.95
CA ASP A 59 -3.01 -15.45 2.64
C ASP A 59 -3.69 -15.85 1.34
N GLN A 60 -4.95 -15.44 1.13
CA GLN A 60 -5.66 -15.66 -0.13
C GLN A 60 -5.00 -14.98 -1.33
N LEU A 61 -4.42 -13.78 -1.11
CA LEU A 61 -3.68 -13.06 -2.16
C LEU A 61 -2.38 -13.80 -2.53
N VAL A 62 -1.66 -14.33 -1.55
CA VAL A 62 -0.46 -15.16 -1.74
C VAL A 62 -0.82 -16.45 -2.46
N GLU A 63 -1.82 -17.19 -1.96
CA GLU A 63 -2.33 -18.43 -2.54
C GLU A 63 -2.74 -18.23 -4.01
N GLY A 64 -3.49 -17.17 -4.32
CA GLY A 64 -3.86 -16.85 -5.70
C GLY A 64 -2.66 -16.63 -6.63
N CYS A 65 -1.52 -16.13 -6.12
CA CYS A 65 -0.29 -16.01 -6.89
C CYS A 65 0.46 -17.37 -6.97
N GLU A 66 0.48 -18.16 -5.90
CA GLU A 66 1.10 -19.50 -5.87
C GLU A 66 0.38 -20.48 -6.78
N GLU A 67 -0.93 -20.41 -6.88
CA GLU A 67 -1.75 -21.13 -7.85
C GLU A 67 -1.60 -20.63 -9.29
N ARG A 68 -0.73 -19.61 -9.50
CA ARG A 68 -0.50 -18.98 -10.80
C ARG A 68 -1.75 -18.37 -11.43
N GLY A 69 -2.69 -17.95 -10.59
CA GLY A 69 -3.93 -17.30 -10.98
C GLY A 69 -3.78 -15.79 -11.18
N HIS A 70 -4.83 -15.17 -11.72
CA HIS A 70 -4.96 -13.72 -11.70
C HIS A 70 -5.81 -13.31 -10.50
N VAL A 71 -5.43 -12.18 -9.88
CA VAL A 71 -6.08 -11.69 -8.67
C VAL A 71 -6.60 -10.26 -8.88
N LEU A 72 -7.76 -9.99 -8.36
CA LEU A 72 -8.32 -8.65 -8.21
C LEU A 72 -8.37 -8.29 -6.72
N LEU A 73 -7.74 -7.18 -6.36
CA LEU A 73 -7.83 -6.57 -5.03
C LEU A 73 -8.49 -5.20 -5.15
N THR A 74 -9.63 -5.03 -4.54
CA THR A 74 -10.34 -3.74 -4.50
C THR A 74 -10.43 -3.19 -3.08
N GLY A 75 -10.58 -1.89 -2.95
CA GLY A 75 -10.79 -1.21 -1.66
C GLY A 75 -10.74 0.29 -1.83
N GLU A 76 -11.28 1.01 -0.86
CA GLU A 76 -11.38 2.47 -0.88
C GLU A 76 -10.00 3.17 -0.82
N PRO A 77 -9.90 4.46 -1.22
CA PRO A 77 -8.67 5.23 -1.11
C PRO A 77 -8.23 5.34 0.35
N GLY A 78 -6.95 5.09 0.63
CA GLY A 78 -6.44 5.22 2.00
C GLY A 78 -6.68 4.02 2.93
N ILE A 79 -7.41 2.98 2.47
CA ILE A 79 -7.73 1.79 3.27
C ILE A 79 -6.51 0.91 3.61
N GLY A 80 -5.41 1.06 2.89
CA GLY A 80 -4.19 0.27 3.12
C GLY A 80 -3.86 -0.76 2.04
N LYS A 81 -4.39 -0.65 0.81
CA LYS A 81 -4.06 -1.55 -0.31
C LYS A 81 -2.55 -1.71 -0.51
N THR A 82 -1.81 -0.60 -0.45
CA THR A 82 -0.35 -0.63 -0.60
C THR A 82 0.34 -1.41 0.53
N CYS A 83 -0.19 -1.38 1.76
CA CYS A 83 0.31 -2.21 2.86
C CYS A 83 0.13 -3.69 2.56
N VAL A 84 -1.04 -4.09 2.04
CA VAL A 84 -1.32 -5.47 1.62
C VAL A 84 -0.38 -5.91 0.50
N LEU A 85 -0.09 -5.06 -0.50
CA LEU A 85 0.86 -5.37 -1.58
C LEU A 85 2.30 -5.52 -1.08
N ARG A 86 2.71 -4.72 -0.09
CA ARG A 86 4.02 -4.86 0.56
C ARG A 86 4.11 -6.15 1.37
N ALA A 87 3.02 -6.54 2.06
CA ALA A 87 2.94 -7.82 2.76
C ALA A 87 3.00 -9.00 1.77
N LEU A 88 2.31 -8.93 0.62
CA LEU A 88 2.44 -9.91 -0.46
C LEU A 88 3.90 -10.06 -0.91
N ARG A 89 4.58 -8.93 -1.19
CA ARG A 89 5.99 -8.95 -1.61
C ARG A 89 6.89 -9.65 -0.58
N LYS A 90 6.63 -9.43 0.71
CA LYS A 90 7.41 -10.04 1.80
C LYS A 90 7.16 -11.55 1.95
N ARG A 91 5.95 -12.01 1.62
CA ARG A 91 5.54 -13.41 1.79
C ARG A 91 5.83 -14.30 0.59
N LEU A 92 5.80 -13.75 -0.62
CA LEU A 92 6.16 -14.53 -1.81
C LEU A 92 7.67 -14.79 -1.85
N PRO A 93 8.10 -16.05 -2.01
CA PRO A 93 9.51 -16.40 -2.02
C PRO A 93 10.21 -15.89 -3.30
N ASP A 94 11.27 -15.11 -3.13
CA ASP A 94 12.07 -14.52 -4.23
C ASP A 94 12.64 -15.58 -5.18
N ALA A 95 12.92 -16.80 -4.68
CA ALA A 95 13.46 -17.88 -5.46
C ALA A 95 12.50 -18.44 -6.53
N GLY A 96 11.19 -18.29 -6.32
CA GLY A 96 10.15 -18.83 -7.21
C GLY A 96 9.31 -17.78 -7.92
N PHE A 97 9.38 -16.52 -7.48
CA PHE A 97 8.52 -15.45 -7.99
C PHE A 97 9.31 -14.20 -8.33
N ARG A 98 8.90 -13.52 -9.42
CA ARG A 98 9.42 -12.22 -9.83
C ARG A 98 8.30 -11.19 -9.84
N LEU A 99 8.22 -10.38 -8.77
CA LEU A 99 7.26 -9.30 -8.71
C LEU A 99 7.73 -8.09 -9.52
N THR A 100 6.84 -7.57 -10.37
CA THR A 100 7.03 -6.33 -11.12
C THR A 100 5.90 -5.37 -10.78
N TYR A 101 6.25 -4.26 -10.15
CA TYR A 101 5.27 -3.23 -9.75
C TYR A 101 5.11 -2.16 -10.83
N CYS A 102 3.87 -1.91 -11.25
CA CYS A 102 3.50 -0.90 -12.22
C CYS A 102 2.42 0.00 -11.63
N HIS A 103 2.74 1.28 -11.41
CA HIS A 103 1.85 2.25 -10.76
C HIS A 103 1.25 3.29 -11.71
N ASN A 104 1.67 3.35 -12.97
CA ASN A 104 1.18 4.35 -13.91
C ASN A 104 0.12 3.75 -14.84
N ALA A 105 -1.14 3.85 -14.41
CA ALA A 105 -2.29 3.24 -15.08
C ALA A 105 -2.96 4.14 -16.14
N THR A 106 -2.61 5.44 -16.25
CA THR A 106 -3.30 6.39 -17.14
C THR A 106 -2.84 6.36 -18.59
N LEU A 107 -1.84 5.54 -18.90
CA LEU A 107 -1.22 5.48 -20.21
C LEU A 107 -2.10 4.79 -21.27
N GLY A 108 -1.97 5.22 -22.52
CA GLY A 108 -2.49 4.47 -23.66
C GLY A 108 -1.76 3.13 -23.83
N ARG A 109 -2.37 2.18 -24.57
CA ARG A 109 -1.85 0.80 -24.71
C ARG A 109 -0.37 0.72 -25.07
N ARG A 110 0.10 1.54 -26.04
CA ARG A 110 1.50 1.52 -26.48
C ARG A 110 2.48 1.89 -25.37
N ASP A 111 2.17 2.95 -24.62
CA ASP A 111 3.07 3.47 -23.60
C ASP A 111 2.98 2.64 -22.33
N PHE A 112 1.84 2.03 -22.03
CA PHE A 112 1.68 1.03 -20.98
C PHE A 112 2.65 -0.15 -21.19
N TYR A 113 2.67 -0.75 -22.39
CA TYR A 113 3.58 -1.86 -22.67
C TYR A 113 5.05 -1.44 -22.66
N ARG A 114 5.37 -0.22 -23.08
CA ARG A 114 6.73 0.33 -22.96
C ARG A 114 7.16 0.46 -21.52
N GLN A 115 6.28 0.94 -20.66
CA GLN A 115 6.55 1.07 -19.24
C GLN A 115 6.70 -0.30 -18.57
N LEU A 116 5.84 -1.25 -18.92
CA LEU A 116 5.98 -2.63 -18.44
C LEU A 116 7.31 -3.24 -18.88
N CYS A 117 7.71 -3.03 -20.15
CA CYS A 117 9.00 -3.45 -20.67
C CYS A 117 10.18 -2.88 -19.88
N LEU A 118 10.13 -1.58 -19.53
CA LEU A 118 11.13 -0.92 -18.67
C LEU A 118 11.14 -1.52 -17.27
N ALA A 119 9.97 -1.76 -16.68
CA ALA A 119 9.84 -2.29 -15.32
C ALA A 119 10.45 -3.70 -15.17
N ILE A 120 10.46 -4.49 -16.25
CA ILE A 120 11.11 -5.82 -16.28
C ILE A 120 12.56 -5.76 -16.81
N GLY A 121 13.14 -4.56 -16.98
CA GLY A 121 14.54 -4.37 -17.37
C GLY A 121 14.83 -4.55 -18.87
N LEU A 122 13.80 -4.54 -19.74
CA LEU A 122 13.97 -4.68 -21.17
C LEU A 122 14.04 -3.31 -21.88
N ASN A 123 14.59 -3.28 -23.10
CA ASN A 123 14.70 -2.07 -23.89
C ASN A 123 13.37 -1.75 -24.61
N PRO A 124 12.71 -0.60 -24.32
CA PRO A 124 11.44 -0.22 -24.94
C PRO A 124 11.59 0.46 -26.31
N LYS A 125 12.82 0.67 -26.82
CA LYS A 125 13.10 1.36 -28.08
C LYS A 125 12.82 0.45 -29.28
N ALA A 126 11.54 0.10 -29.48
CA ALA A 126 11.11 -0.76 -30.57
C ALA A 126 9.66 -0.43 -30.97
N THR A 127 9.15 -1.09 -32.01
CA THR A 127 7.74 -1.01 -32.38
C THR A 127 6.86 -1.62 -31.26
N ALA A 128 5.59 -1.23 -31.18
CA ALA A 128 4.67 -1.77 -30.18
C ALA A 128 4.58 -3.31 -30.23
N ALA A 129 4.63 -3.89 -31.43
CA ALA A 129 4.62 -5.33 -31.63
C ALA A 129 5.90 -5.99 -31.08
N ALA A 130 7.07 -5.40 -31.34
CA ALA A 130 8.34 -5.91 -30.85
C ALA A 130 8.44 -5.81 -29.32
N VAL A 131 7.95 -4.73 -28.71
CA VAL A 131 7.87 -4.57 -27.25
C VAL A 131 6.98 -5.65 -26.64
N PHE A 132 5.80 -5.89 -27.21
CA PHE A 132 4.90 -6.93 -26.75
C PHE A 132 5.53 -8.32 -26.84
N TYR A 133 6.18 -8.62 -27.98
CA TYR A 133 6.90 -9.88 -28.19
C TYR A 133 8.04 -10.05 -27.18
N ALA A 134 8.81 -9.00 -26.92
CA ALA A 134 9.92 -9.06 -25.95
C ALA A 134 9.41 -9.38 -24.51
N ILE A 135 8.28 -8.79 -24.11
CA ILE A 135 7.66 -9.12 -22.81
C ILE A 135 7.22 -10.59 -22.80
N HIS A 136 6.56 -11.05 -23.88
CA HIS A 136 6.12 -12.43 -24.00
C HIS A 136 7.27 -13.43 -23.92
N GLN A 137 8.39 -13.13 -24.61
CA GLN A 137 9.57 -13.97 -24.59
C GLN A 137 10.21 -13.99 -23.19
N HIS A 138 10.33 -12.83 -22.53
CA HIS A 138 10.88 -12.74 -21.18
C HIS A 138 10.07 -13.56 -20.17
N VAL A 139 8.74 -13.54 -20.25
CA VAL A 139 7.88 -14.38 -19.41
C VAL A 139 8.11 -15.87 -19.65
N ARG A 140 8.31 -16.30 -20.89
CA ARG A 140 8.65 -17.69 -21.23
C ARG A 140 10.02 -18.08 -20.70
N ASP A 141 11.01 -17.22 -20.82
CA ASP A 141 12.37 -17.45 -20.36
C ASP A 141 12.38 -17.66 -18.83
N LEU A 142 11.67 -16.81 -18.08
CA LEU A 142 11.47 -16.98 -16.64
C LEU A 142 10.76 -18.28 -16.30
N GLY A 143 9.75 -18.68 -17.07
CA GLY A 143 9.07 -19.96 -16.93
C GLY A 143 10.03 -21.16 -17.10
N GLY A 144 10.96 -21.06 -18.06
CA GLY A 144 12.06 -22.03 -18.24
C GLY A 144 13.02 -22.10 -17.07
N GLU A 145 13.26 -20.98 -16.39
CA GLU A 145 14.05 -20.86 -15.16
C GLU A 145 13.27 -21.28 -13.90
N ARG A 146 12.01 -21.68 -14.03
CA ARG A 146 11.08 -21.97 -12.92
C ARG A 146 10.77 -20.76 -12.03
N VAL A 147 10.89 -19.55 -12.57
CA VAL A 147 10.52 -18.31 -11.91
C VAL A 147 9.19 -17.84 -12.47
N HIS A 148 8.20 -17.64 -11.60
CA HIS A 148 6.86 -17.18 -12.00
C HIS A 148 6.78 -15.65 -11.90
N PRO A 149 6.60 -14.91 -13.01
CA PRO A 149 6.40 -13.47 -12.98
C PRO A 149 5.01 -13.11 -12.47
N VAL A 150 4.95 -12.10 -11.62
CA VAL A 150 3.73 -11.51 -11.07
C VAL A 150 3.73 -10.01 -11.38
N PHE A 151 2.82 -9.56 -12.22
CA PHE A 151 2.66 -8.14 -12.53
C PHE A 151 1.63 -7.51 -11.60
N LEU A 152 2.08 -6.61 -10.71
CA LEU A 152 1.24 -5.82 -9.83
C LEU A 152 0.87 -4.52 -10.55
N LEU A 153 -0.38 -4.41 -10.99
CA LEU A 153 -0.92 -3.22 -11.64
C LEU A 153 -1.75 -2.44 -10.61
N ASP A 154 -1.10 -1.47 -9.97
CA ASP A 154 -1.75 -0.61 -8.98
C ASP A 154 -2.53 0.52 -9.66
N GLU A 155 -3.54 1.06 -8.99
CA GLU A 155 -4.49 2.05 -9.53
C GLU A 155 -5.14 1.58 -10.85
N ALA A 156 -5.38 0.27 -10.99
CA ALA A 156 -5.88 -0.34 -12.22
C ALA A 156 -7.28 0.16 -12.66
N HIS A 157 -8.03 0.81 -11.77
CA HIS A 157 -9.27 1.51 -12.12
C HIS A 157 -9.05 2.67 -13.09
N LEU A 158 -7.82 3.22 -13.18
CA LEU A 158 -7.43 4.27 -14.12
C LEU A 158 -6.94 3.72 -15.47
N LEU A 159 -6.75 2.39 -15.62
CA LEU A 159 -6.28 1.79 -16.86
C LEU A 159 -7.17 2.16 -18.03
N ASN A 160 -6.53 2.53 -19.15
CA ASN A 160 -7.24 2.75 -20.40
C ASN A 160 -8.00 1.48 -20.81
N GLN A 161 -9.21 1.64 -21.37
CA GLN A 161 -10.04 0.52 -21.79
C GLN A 161 -9.32 -0.44 -22.76
N GLN A 162 -8.52 0.11 -23.67
CA GLN A 162 -7.74 -0.70 -24.61
C GLN A 162 -6.66 -1.56 -23.92
N VAL A 163 -6.17 -1.12 -22.76
CA VAL A 163 -5.24 -1.92 -21.93
C VAL A 163 -5.98 -3.07 -21.29
N LEU A 164 -7.10 -2.81 -20.63
CA LEU A 164 -7.93 -3.85 -20.01
C LEU A 164 -8.34 -4.94 -21.01
N GLU A 165 -8.80 -4.53 -22.19
CA GLU A 165 -9.17 -5.46 -23.27
C GLU A 165 -7.98 -6.27 -23.81
N HIS A 166 -6.76 -5.83 -23.60
CA HIS A 166 -5.56 -6.49 -24.11
C HIS A 166 -4.83 -7.34 -23.08
N LEU A 167 -5.08 -7.13 -21.78
CA LEU A 167 -4.40 -7.87 -20.71
C LEU A 167 -4.61 -9.38 -20.79
N HIS A 168 -5.80 -9.84 -21.22
CA HIS A 168 -6.03 -11.28 -21.40
C HIS A 168 -5.19 -11.90 -22.51
N ILE A 169 -4.76 -11.10 -23.50
CA ILE A 169 -3.85 -11.54 -24.56
C ILE A 169 -2.44 -11.69 -24.00
N LEU A 170 -2.02 -10.75 -23.12
CA LEU A 170 -0.72 -10.80 -22.47
C LEU A 170 -0.59 -12.05 -21.59
N SER A 171 -1.67 -12.52 -20.98
CA SER A 171 -1.67 -13.69 -20.10
C SER A 171 -1.92 -15.02 -20.82
N ASN A 172 -2.12 -15.01 -22.14
CA ASN A 172 -2.39 -16.23 -22.90
C ASN A 172 -1.08 -16.85 -23.41
N TYR A 173 -0.68 -17.97 -22.82
CA TYR A 173 0.47 -18.75 -23.20
C TYR A 173 0.05 -20.19 -23.57
N GLU A 174 0.68 -20.74 -24.59
CA GLU A 174 0.46 -22.11 -25.02
C GLU A 174 -1.04 -22.48 -25.13
N TRP A 175 -1.83 -21.63 -25.80
CA TRP A 175 -3.29 -21.82 -25.97
C TRP A 175 -4.05 -21.87 -24.64
N ASP A 176 -3.69 -21.03 -23.67
CA ASP A 176 -4.21 -21.02 -22.29
C ASP A 176 -3.89 -22.31 -21.46
N SER A 177 -2.97 -23.16 -21.93
CA SER A 177 -2.59 -24.38 -21.19
C SER A 177 -1.44 -24.18 -20.21
N ALA A 178 -0.72 -23.07 -20.32
CA ALA A 178 0.42 -22.77 -19.46
C ALA A 178 0.23 -21.45 -18.69
N PRO A 179 -0.04 -21.48 -17.39
CA PRO A 179 -0.15 -20.29 -16.54
C PRO A 179 1.25 -19.76 -16.22
N LEU A 180 1.86 -19.05 -17.18
CA LEU A 180 3.22 -18.54 -17.05
C LEU A 180 3.31 -17.15 -16.40
N LEU A 181 2.18 -16.46 -16.20
CA LEU A 181 2.11 -15.09 -15.70
C LEU A 181 0.90 -14.90 -14.80
N SER A 182 1.10 -14.36 -13.61
CA SER A 182 0.02 -13.81 -12.79
C SER A 182 -0.09 -12.30 -12.94
N ILE A 183 -1.32 -11.80 -12.97
CA ILE A 183 -1.63 -10.36 -12.97
C ILE A 183 -2.45 -10.08 -11.72
N VAL A 184 -1.94 -9.20 -10.86
CA VAL A 184 -2.67 -8.69 -9.70
C VAL A 184 -3.14 -7.28 -10.04
N LEU A 185 -4.45 -7.12 -10.22
CA LEU A 185 -5.10 -5.85 -10.47
C LEU A 185 -5.53 -5.26 -9.13
N VAL A 186 -5.06 -4.06 -8.84
CA VAL A 186 -5.37 -3.36 -7.59
C VAL A 186 -6.03 -2.03 -7.91
N GLY A 187 -7.13 -1.70 -7.24
CA GLY A 187 -7.81 -0.45 -7.50
C GLY A 187 -8.99 -0.17 -6.59
N LEU A 188 -9.78 0.82 -6.98
CA LEU A 188 -11.02 1.16 -6.31
C LEU A 188 -12.13 0.14 -6.65
N PRO A 189 -13.23 0.09 -5.87
CA PRO A 189 -14.33 -0.85 -6.11
C PRO A 189 -14.92 -0.80 -7.53
N GLU A 190 -14.93 0.40 -8.17
CA GLU A 190 -15.41 0.58 -9.55
C GLU A 190 -14.63 -0.26 -10.58
N LEU A 191 -13.41 -0.66 -10.25
CA LEU A 191 -12.64 -1.57 -11.10
C LEU A 191 -13.36 -2.90 -11.26
N GLY A 192 -13.96 -3.43 -10.19
CA GLY A 192 -14.75 -4.65 -10.21
C GLY A 192 -15.94 -4.53 -11.18
N ASP A 193 -16.64 -3.41 -11.15
CA ASP A 193 -17.78 -3.16 -12.05
C ASP A 193 -17.34 -3.00 -13.50
N ARG A 194 -16.23 -2.26 -13.74
CA ARG A 194 -15.64 -2.15 -15.07
C ARG A 194 -15.27 -3.52 -15.66
N LEU A 195 -14.68 -4.40 -14.86
CA LEU A 195 -14.27 -5.73 -15.31
C LEU A 195 -15.46 -6.64 -15.64
N ARG A 196 -16.61 -6.48 -14.97
CA ARG A 196 -17.85 -7.23 -15.27
C ARG A 196 -18.47 -6.86 -16.61
N LEU A 197 -18.13 -5.69 -17.19
CA LEU A 197 -18.66 -5.29 -18.49
C LEU A 197 -18.32 -6.31 -19.58
N ARG A 198 -19.25 -6.53 -20.52
CA ARG A 198 -19.12 -7.52 -21.61
C ARG A 198 -17.79 -7.44 -22.35
N LYS A 199 -17.27 -6.23 -22.60
CA LYS A 199 -16.01 -5.97 -23.30
C LYS A 199 -14.78 -6.47 -22.53
N ASN A 200 -14.86 -6.63 -21.20
CA ASN A 200 -13.77 -7.09 -20.35
C ASN A 200 -13.95 -8.56 -19.91
N ARG A 201 -15.00 -9.25 -20.41
CA ARG A 201 -15.35 -10.60 -19.95
C ARG A 201 -14.20 -11.60 -20.09
N SER A 202 -13.39 -11.49 -21.15
CA SER A 202 -12.22 -12.37 -21.35
C SER A 202 -11.17 -12.26 -20.27
N LEU A 203 -10.93 -11.04 -19.75
CA LEU A 203 -10.05 -10.81 -18.62
C LEU A 203 -10.74 -11.25 -17.32
N TYR A 204 -11.98 -10.82 -17.11
CA TYR A 204 -12.73 -11.11 -15.89
C TYR A 204 -12.90 -12.59 -15.59
N SER A 205 -13.12 -13.42 -16.64
CA SER A 205 -13.25 -14.87 -16.50
C SER A 205 -11.96 -15.58 -16.06
N ARG A 206 -10.80 -14.95 -16.25
CA ARG A 206 -9.50 -15.48 -15.83
C ARG A 206 -9.10 -15.05 -14.40
N ILE A 207 -9.83 -14.11 -13.83
CA ILE A 207 -9.61 -13.66 -12.45
C ILE A 207 -10.42 -14.55 -11.53
N HIS A 208 -9.79 -15.53 -10.90
CA HIS A 208 -10.47 -16.46 -9.99
C HIS A 208 -10.55 -15.89 -8.58
N THR A 209 -9.46 -15.32 -8.10
CA THR A 209 -9.36 -14.73 -6.75
C THR A 209 -9.76 -13.26 -6.80
N ARG A 210 -10.83 -12.91 -6.10
CA ARG A 210 -11.39 -11.55 -6.04
C ARG A 210 -11.56 -11.16 -4.59
N LEU A 211 -10.72 -10.21 -4.18
CA LEU A 211 -10.61 -9.76 -2.80
C LEU A 211 -11.11 -8.33 -2.67
N HIS A 212 -11.75 -8.05 -1.57
CA HIS A 212 -12.15 -6.70 -1.19
C HIS A 212 -11.56 -6.37 0.17
N LEU A 213 -10.76 -5.32 0.22
CA LEU A 213 -10.20 -4.80 1.46
C LEU A 213 -11.20 -3.82 2.07
N GLY A 214 -11.83 -4.24 3.16
CA GLY A 214 -12.78 -3.46 3.92
C GLY A 214 -12.12 -2.52 4.92
N ASP A 215 -12.95 -1.75 5.63
CA ASP A 215 -12.53 -0.83 6.68
C ASP A 215 -11.87 -1.58 7.83
N ALA A 216 -10.95 -0.92 8.53
CA ALA A 216 -10.37 -1.46 9.75
C ALA A 216 -11.43 -1.50 10.86
N ALA A 217 -11.39 -2.52 11.70
CA ALA A 217 -12.23 -2.57 12.89
C ALA A 217 -11.76 -1.56 13.96
N PRO A 218 -12.60 -1.23 14.97
CA PRO A 218 -12.18 -0.35 16.06
C PRO A 218 -10.90 -0.83 16.77
N GLU A 219 -10.78 -2.14 16.97
CA GLU A 219 -9.63 -2.79 17.56
C GLU A 219 -8.38 -2.63 16.71
N ASP A 220 -8.52 -2.79 15.38
CA ASP A 220 -7.45 -2.56 14.41
C ASP A 220 -6.99 -1.11 14.41
N THR A 221 -7.92 -0.15 14.58
CA THR A 221 -7.59 1.27 14.67
C THR A 221 -6.73 1.56 15.89
N ALA A 222 -7.10 1.02 17.05
CA ALA A 222 -6.33 1.18 18.29
C ALA A 222 -4.95 0.54 18.17
N GLU A 223 -4.87 -0.68 17.64
CA GLU A 223 -3.61 -1.38 17.38
C GLU A 223 -2.71 -0.61 16.40
N TYR A 224 -3.29 -0.09 15.31
CA TYR A 224 -2.56 0.72 14.34
C TYR A 224 -1.96 1.98 14.95
N VAL A 225 -2.74 2.73 15.74
CA VAL A 225 -2.26 3.93 16.43
C VAL A 225 -1.13 3.56 17.40
N ALA A 226 -1.29 2.51 18.20
CA ALA A 226 -0.27 2.03 19.12
C ALA A 226 1.01 1.61 18.38
N HIS A 227 0.88 0.89 17.26
CA HIS A 227 2.02 0.52 16.40
C HIS A 227 2.74 1.76 15.85
N ARG A 228 2.00 2.75 15.34
CA ARG A 228 2.58 3.99 14.83
C ARG A 228 3.32 4.79 15.91
N LEU A 229 2.81 4.78 17.14
CA LEU A 229 3.46 5.40 18.29
C LEU A 229 4.73 4.66 18.72
N SER A 230 4.71 3.34 18.70
CA SER A 230 5.89 2.52 19.03
C SER A 230 7.05 2.74 18.06
N LEU A 231 6.78 2.93 16.75
CA LEU A 231 7.80 3.23 15.74
C LEU A 231 8.57 4.54 16.03
N VAL A 232 7.94 5.44 16.77
CA VAL A 232 8.59 6.71 17.20
C VAL A 232 9.12 6.66 18.63
N GLY A 233 9.16 5.46 19.24
CA GLY A 233 9.73 5.24 20.57
C GLY A 233 8.82 5.69 21.71
N LEU A 234 7.53 5.72 21.50
CA LEU A 234 6.52 5.97 22.51
C LEU A 234 5.90 4.65 22.97
N ASP A 235 6.36 4.16 24.13
CA ASP A 235 5.85 2.94 24.74
C ASP A 235 4.50 3.15 25.46
N ARG A 236 4.09 4.42 25.63
CA ARG A 236 2.83 4.79 26.30
C ARG A 236 1.90 5.46 25.31
N ASP A 237 0.67 4.93 25.21
CA ASP A 237 -0.39 5.50 24.40
C ASP A 237 -0.90 6.81 25.03
N PRO A 238 -0.81 7.94 24.35
CA PRO A 238 -1.34 9.21 24.81
C PRO A 238 -2.86 9.32 24.63
N PHE A 239 -3.49 8.48 23.79
CA PHE A 239 -4.93 8.51 23.56
C PHE A 239 -5.69 7.76 24.66
N ASP A 240 -6.80 8.32 25.10
CA ASP A 240 -7.75 7.56 25.91
C ASP A 240 -8.72 6.73 25.06
N SER A 241 -9.47 5.82 25.66
CA SER A 241 -10.40 4.93 24.96
C SER A 241 -11.47 5.68 24.16
N ASP A 242 -11.97 6.79 24.72
CA ASP A 242 -13.02 7.58 24.09
C ASP A 242 -12.49 8.39 22.91
N ALA A 243 -11.23 8.84 22.98
CA ALA A 243 -10.53 9.48 21.85
C ALA A 243 -10.28 8.50 20.72
N LEU A 244 -9.84 7.26 21.02
CA LEU A 244 -9.64 6.21 20.01
C LEU A 244 -10.96 5.81 19.35
N ALA A 245 -12.05 5.69 20.13
CA ALA A 245 -13.37 5.39 19.58
C ALA A 245 -13.84 6.50 18.62
N LEU A 246 -13.72 7.77 19.01
CA LEU A 246 -14.08 8.90 18.15
C LEU A 246 -13.16 9.00 16.93
N LEU A 247 -11.87 8.71 17.08
CA LEU A 247 -10.90 8.69 15.97
C LEU A 247 -11.29 7.63 14.94
N HIS A 248 -11.72 6.44 15.38
CA HIS A 248 -12.24 5.40 14.51
C HIS A 248 -13.51 5.85 13.79
N GLU A 249 -14.50 6.40 14.51
CA GLU A 249 -15.73 6.91 13.93
C GLU A 249 -15.46 8.00 12.86
N ALA A 250 -14.61 8.96 13.18
CA ALA A 250 -14.29 10.08 12.29
C ALA A 250 -13.44 9.68 11.08
N SER A 251 -12.63 8.64 11.19
CA SER A 251 -11.81 8.11 10.09
C SER A 251 -12.54 7.06 9.23
N GLY A 252 -13.66 6.51 9.71
CA GLY A 252 -14.33 5.38 9.09
C GLY A 252 -13.46 4.13 9.00
N GLY A 253 -12.40 4.02 9.82
CA GLY A 253 -11.44 2.92 9.78
C GLY A 253 -10.44 2.99 8.61
N TRP A 254 -10.32 4.13 7.93
CA TRP A 254 -9.37 4.31 6.82
C TRP A 254 -8.01 4.75 7.33
N LEU A 255 -6.97 3.97 7.08
CA LEU A 255 -5.64 4.19 7.64
C LEU A 255 -5.07 5.59 7.38
N ARG A 256 -5.32 6.14 6.18
CA ARG A 256 -4.88 7.50 5.83
C ARG A 256 -5.56 8.57 6.68
N ASP A 257 -6.85 8.40 6.96
CA ASP A 257 -7.62 9.32 7.78
C ASP A 257 -7.31 9.13 9.26
N ILE A 258 -7.07 7.90 9.71
CA ILE A 258 -6.52 7.61 11.04
C ILE A 258 -5.22 8.37 11.24
N ASP A 259 -4.26 8.25 10.32
CA ASP A 259 -2.99 8.98 10.38
C ASP A 259 -3.19 10.51 10.44
N ARG A 260 -4.07 11.04 9.60
CA ARG A 260 -4.37 12.47 9.52
C ARG A 260 -4.97 12.99 10.83
N ILE A 261 -5.99 12.32 11.34
CA ILE A 261 -6.71 12.74 12.55
C ILE A 261 -5.81 12.55 13.78
N ALA A 262 -5.14 11.40 13.93
CA ALA A 262 -4.24 11.14 15.04
C ALA A 262 -3.08 12.14 15.08
N SER A 263 -2.47 12.45 13.94
CA SER A 263 -1.41 13.45 13.86
C SER A 263 -1.89 14.83 14.26
N GLY A 264 -3.07 15.25 13.78
CA GLY A 264 -3.68 16.53 14.14
C GLY A 264 -4.03 16.63 15.62
N ALA A 265 -4.53 15.53 16.22
CA ALA A 265 -4.87 15.46 17.64
C ALA A 265 -3.61 15.59 18.51
N LEU A 266 -2.54 14.89 18.16
CA LEU A 266 -1.26 14.98 18.84
C LEU A 266 -0.64 16.37 18.74
N GLU A 267 -0.71 17.00 17.55
CA GLU A 267 -0.25 18.37 17.35
C GLU A 267 -0.99 19.36 18.24
N ARG A 268 -2.31 19.22 18.32
CA ARG A 268 -3.16 20.09 19.15
C ARG A 268 -2.90 19.90 20.63
N ALA A 269 -2.77 18.64 21.08
CA ALA A 269 -2.40 18.32 22.45
C ALA A 269 -1.04 18.94 22.82
N ALA A 270 -0.05 18.83 21.93
CA ALA A 270 1.26 19.43 22.11
C ALA A 270 1.20 20.96 22.26
N ARG A 271 0.44 21.64 21.38
CA ARG A 271 0.27 23.10 21.44
C ARG A 271 -0.42 23.58 22.72
N ARG A 272 -1.31 22.74 23.29
CA ARG A 272 -2.01 23.02 24.54
C ARG A 272 -1.31 22.49 25.79
N ASN A 273 -0.13 21.88 25.66
CA ASN A 273 0.63 21.22 26.73
C ASN A 273 -0.21 20.17 27.50
N LEU A 274 -1.04 19.41 26.78
CA LEU A 274 -1.84 18.33 27.36
C LEU A 274 -0.98 17.06 27.46
N GLU A 275 -1.14 16.30 28.54
CA GLU A 275 -0.46 15.02 28.73
C GLU A 275 -1.17 13.86 28.02
N ARG A 276 -2.46 14.05 27.69
CA ARG A 276 -3.29 13.06 27.03
C ARG A 276 -4.15 13.68 25.96
N VAL A 277 -4.51 12.87 24.98
CA VAL A 277 -5.48 13.18 23.93
C VAL A 277 -6.81 12.57 24.34
N ASP A 278 -7.74 13.41 24.75
CA ASP A 278 -9.09 13.03 25.08
C ASP A 278 -10.06 13.24 23.90
N ARG A 279 -11.30 12.80 24.07
CA ARG A 279 -12.37 12.97 23.07
C ARG A 279 -12.53 14.44 22.59
N THR A 280 -12.30 15.42 23.47
CA THR A 280 -12.49 16.84 23.14
C THR A 280 -11.41 17.36 22.16
N VAL A 281 -10.20 16.83 22.25
CA VAL A 281 -9.10 17.17 21.35
C VAL A 281 -9.38 16.64 19.95
N VAL A 282 -9.91 15.41 19.83
CA VAL A 282 -10.25 14.79 18.54
C VAL A 282 -11.47 15.48 17.91
N SER A 283 -12.54 15.73 18.67
CA SER A 283 -13.78 16.32 18.15
C SER A 283 -13.60 17.68 17.51
N THR A 284 -12.64 18.48 18.00
CA THR A 284 -12.34 19.79 17.43
C THR A 284 -11.60 19.76 16.10
N LEU A 285 -11.09 18.59 15.67
CA LEU A 285 -10.46 18.41 14.35
C LEU A 285 -11.47 18.05 13.26
N ASP A 286 -12.56 17.39 13.65
CA ASP A 286 -13.63 17.01 12.73
C ASP A 286 -14.49 18.21 12.29
N ALA A 287 -14.42 19.32 13.04
CA ALA A 287 -15.18 20.54 12.78
C ALA A 287 -14.44 21.58 11.89
N GLU A 288 -13.17 21.34 11.53
CA GLU A 288 -12.42 22.21 10.61
C GLU A 288 -12.40 21.56 9.21
N PRO A 289 -12.99 22.23 8.16
CA PRO A 289 -13.06 21.70 6.79
C PRO A 289 -11.69 21.61 6.10
#